data_f7b1a061156dc476cb2e58e0fd320888
#
_entry.id   f7b1a061156dc476cb2e58e0fd320888
#
_cell.length_a   1.000
_cell.length_b   1.000
_cell.length_c   1.000
_cell.angle_alpha   90.00
_cell.angle_beta   90.00
_cell.angle_gamma   90.00
#
_symmetry.space_group_name_H-M   'P 1'
#
loop_
_entity.id
_entity.type
_entity.pdbx_description
1 polymer ?
#
loop_
_entity_poly.entity_id
_entity_poly.type
_entity_poly.pdbx_seq_one_letter_code
_entity_poly.pdbx_strand_id
1 'polypeptide(L)'
;MALTNPKWAKTLVCIAFFGLQAAACAEAAQTRPDGPNADRLGMQKGYPVCAQALTRPECRVGTWSANEKVAASSLVRPSGDPMPLPRWADAPAISYRWGLFSKTLDDFMADTQTTGLMVIKEGRVVAERYQYGRQPDMRFRSFSMAKTFTAMLVGIAHGKGMIRSLDDKAADYWPEIAPSAYGQTTIRNLLRMSSGVPFRELYTWTPDDDIWLWGRVLYSPENRMRP
;
A
#
# COMPACT_ATOMS: atom_id res chain seq x y z
N MET A 1 9.62 33.65 -7.01
CA MET A 1 10.27 32.64 -6.20
C MET A 1 10.36 31.39 -7.09
N ALA A 2 11.53 31.09 -7.65
CA ALA A 2 11.69 30.04 -8.65
C ALA A 2 11.59 28.69 -7.96
N LEU A 3 10.59 27.91 -8.30
CA LEU A 3 10.48 26.51 -7.91
C LEU A 3 11.55 25.72 -8.67
N THR A 4 12.59 25.32 -7.98
CA THR A 4 13.63 24.46 -8.54
C THR A 4 13.02 23.11 -8.90
N ASN A 5 13.05 22.80 -10.19
CA ASN A 5 12.59 21.54 -10.77
C ASN A 5 13.31 20.35 -10.09
N PRO A 6 12.62 19.39 -9.46
CA PRO A 6 13.27 18.27 -8.82
C PRO A 6 13.99 17.43 -9.87
N LYS A 7 15.29 17.25 -9.71
CA LYS A 7 16.11 16.42 -10.62
C LYS A 7 15.83 14.95 -10.35
N TRP A 8 14.95 14.37 -11.14
CA TRP A 8 14.74 12.92 -11.16
C TRP A 8 15.96 12.22 -11.77
N ALA A 9 16.54 11.27 -11.06
CA ALA A 9 17.56 10.40 -11.63
C ALA A 9 16.91 9.47 -12.66
N LYS A 10 17.27 9.62 -13.94
CA LYS A 10 16.83 8.75 -15.03
C LYS A 10 17.89 7.68 -15.22
N THR A 11 17.60 6.45 -14.87
CA THR A 11 18.47 5.31 -15.21
C THR A 11 17.93 4.70 -16.50
N LEU A 12 18.61 4.96 -17.62
CA LEU A 12 18.39 4.27 -18.88
C LEU A 12 19.16 2.95 -18.86
N VAL A 13 18.44 1.84 -18.85
CA VAL A 13 19.05 0.52 -19.05
C VAL A 13 18.90 0.18 -20.54
N CYS A 14 19.96 0.46 -21.32
CA CYS A 14 20.07 0.02 -22.71
C CYS A 14 20.85 -1.29 -22.75
N ILE A 15 20.19 -2.40 -23.04
CA ILE A 15 20.88 -3.66 -23.39
C ILE A 15 21.13 -3.59 -24.90
N ALA A 16 22.37 -3.35 -25.30
CA ALA A 16 22.79 -3.36 -26.70
C ALA A 16 22.97 -4.81 -27.17
N PHE A 17 22.00 -5.31 -27.92
CA PHE A 17 22.23 -6.43 -28.81
C PHE A 17 22.55 -5.89 -30.21
N PHE A 18 23.66 -6.33 -30.79
CA PHE A 18 24.10 -5.99 -32.16
C PHE A 18 23.07 -6.53 -33.19
N GLY A 19 22.24 -5.67 -33.68
CA GLY A 19 21.34 -5.88 -34.79
C GLY A 19 20.58 -4.57 -34.99
N LEU A 20 20.69 -3.95 -36.18
CA LEU A 20 20.07 -2.66 -36.53
C LEU A 20 18.54 -2.71 -36.40
N GLN A 21 18.03 -2.54 -35.21
CA GLN A 21 16.69 -2.07 -34.92
C GLN A 21 16.83 -1.15 -33.73
N ALA A 22 16.38 0.10 -33.87
CA ALA A 22 16.29 1.04 -32.76
C ALA A 22 15.36 0.44 -31.71
N ALA A 23 15.92 -0.28 -30.73
CA ALA A 23 15.17 -0.76 -29.58
C ALA A 23 14.76 0.48 -28.77
N ALA A 24 13.49 0.84 -28.80
CA ALA A 24 12.95 1.84 -27.89
C ALA A 24 13.24 1.39 -26.45
N CYS A 25 14.12 2.12 -25.77
CA CYS A 25 14.42 1.84 -24.37
C CYS A 25 13.19 2.18 -23.53
N ALA A 26 12.54 1.16 -22.94
CA ALA A 26 11.48 1.38 -21.99
C ALA A 26 12.03 2.20 -20.81
N GLU A 27 11.32 3.24 -20.41
CA GLU A 27 11.74 4.09 -19.29
C GLU A 27 11.77 3.26 -17.99
N ALA A 28 12.92 3.19 -17.34
CA ALA A 28 13.06 2.51 -16.06
C ALA A 28 12.30 3.23 -14.95
N ALA A 29 12.07 2.56 -13.82
CA ALA A 29 11.52 3.19 -12.63
C ALA A 29 12.35 4.40 -12.22
N GLN A 30 11.70 5.54 -11.98
CA GLN A 30 12.39 6.76 -11.55
C GLN A 30 12.37 6.83 -10.02
N THR A 31 13.56 6.96 -9.42
CA THR A 31 13.73 6.99 -7.97
C THR A 31 14.44 8.25 -7.53
N ARG A 32 14.14 8.74 -6.31
CA ARG A 32 14.82 9.86 -5.67
C ARG A 32 14.96 9.64 -4.16
N PRO A 33 16.05 10.12 -3.54
CA PRO A 33 16.29 9.94 -2.09
C PRO A 33 15.41 10.82 -1.21
N ASP A 34 14.95 11.95 -1.74
CA ASP A 34 14.17 12.96 -1.05
C ASP A 34 12.70 12.99 -1.49
N GLY A 35 11.94 13.94 -0.98
CA GLY A 35 10.55 14.21 -1.29
C GLY A 35 10.02 15.36 -0.44
N PRO A 36 8.72 15.72 -0.56
CA PRO A 36 8.11 16.76 0.27
C PRO A 36 8.27 16.46 1.76
N ASN A 37 8.76 17.45 2.53
CA ASN A 37 9.00 17.31 3.98
C ASN A 37 9.95 16.16 4.37
N ALA A 38 10.92 15.80 3.52
CA ALA A 38 11.83 14.67 3.74
C ALA A 38 12.55 14.72 5.09
N ASP A 39 13.00 15.89 5.53
CA ASP A 39 13.64 16.08 6.84
C ASP A 39 12.71 15.70 7.99
N ARG A 40 11.47 16.16 7.96
CA ARG A 40 10.45 15.80 8.96
C ARG A 40 10.13 14.30 8.93
N LEU A 41 10.26 13.66 7.78
CA LEU A 41 10.04 12.23 7.58
C LEU A 41 11.28 11.38 7.87
N GLY A 42 12.35 11.99 8.37
CA GLY A 42 13.52 11.30 8.90
C GLY A 42 14.63 11.06 7.90
N MET A 43 14.72 11.83 6.80
CA MET A 43 15.76 11.69 5.78
C MET A 43 17.17 11.74 6.38
N GLN A 44 17.44 12.69 7.28
CA GLN A 44 18.76 12.86 7.94
C GLN A 44 19.18 11.65 8.79
N LYS A 45 18.23 10.77 9.14
CA LYS A 45 18.45 9.53 9.90
C LYS A 45 18.26 8.28 9.04
N GLY A 46 18.25 8.42 7.71
CA GLY A 46 18.05 7.30 6.79
C GLY A 46 16.66 6.66 6.85
N TYR A 47 15.63 7.44 7.20
CA TYR A 47 14.24 6.95 7.35
C TYR A 47 14.13 5.80 8.36
N PRO A 48 14.22 6.06 9.67
CA PRO A 48 14.29 5.04 10.70
C PRO A 48 13.03 4.19 10.78
N VAL A 49 13.21 2.93 11.22
CA VAL A 49 12.14 1.98 11.52
C VAL A 49 11.87 2.01 13.03
N CYS A 50 10.64 2.34 13.44
CA CYS A 50 10.26 2.36 14.85
C CYS A 50 8.75 2.07 15.02
N ALA A 51 8.39 1.49 16.17
CA ALA A 51 7.03 1.03 16.45
C ALA A 51 5.96 2.15 16.45
N GLN A 52 6.36 3.40 16.67
CA GLN A 52 5.45 4.55 16.80
C GLN A 52 5.23 5.30 15.47
N ALA A 53 5.28 4.62 14.32
CA ALA A 53 5.18 5.27 13.02
C ALA A 53 3.89 6.09 12.79
N LEU A 54 2.81 5.76 13.48
CA LEU A 54 1.55 6.52 13.38
C LEU A 54 1.65 7.90 14.03
N THR A 55 2.34 8.01 15.16
CA THR A 55 2.47 9.24 15.94
C THR A 55 3.79 9.98 15.71
N ARG A 56 4.81 9.31 15.16
CA ARG A 56 6.13 9.85 14.87
C ARG A 56 6.36 9.93 13.36
N PRO A 57 6.22 11.10 12.74
CA PRO A 57 6.35 11.27 11.29
C PRO A 57 7.69 10.76 10.72
N GLU A 58 8.79 10.97 11.46
CA GLU A 58 10.12 10.54 11.05
C GLU A 58 10.28 9.01 10.91
N CYS A 59 9.38 8.23 11.53
CA CYS A 59 9.37 6.77 11.44
C CYS A 59 8.52 6.22 10.30
N ARG A 60 7.67 7.04 9.67
CA ARG A 60 6.64 6.56 8.74
C ARG A 60 7.23 5.88 7.52
N VAL A 61 8.14 6.55 6.83
CA VAL A 61 8.72 6.04 5.58
C VAL A 61 9.43 4.71 5.81
N GLY A 62 10.30 4.63 6.80
CA GLY A 62 11.06 3.41 7.11
C GLY A 62 10.15 2.27 7.58
N THR A 63 9.29 2.53 8.55
CA THR A 63 8.42 1.48 9.12
C THR A 63 7.40 0.96 8.12
N TRP A 64 6.81 1.82 7.29
CA TRP A 64 5.82 1.38 6.31
C TRP A 64 6.41 0.59 5.15
N SER A 65 7.73 0.58 5.01
CA SER A 65 8.45 -0.28 4.06
C SER A 65 9.12 -1.49 4.72
N ALA A 66 9.11 -1.58 6.05
CA ALA A 66 9.74 -2.66 6.82
C ALA A 66 8.94 -2.94 8.11
N ASN A 67 7.61 -3.07 7.99
CA ASN A 67 6.72 -3.26 9.14
C ASN A 67 7.00 -4.56 9.89
N GLU A 68 7.55 -5.56 9.24
CA GLU A 68 7.98 -6.84 9.83
C GLU A 68 9.08 -6.67 10.91
N LYS A 69 9.78 -5.55 10.93
CA LYS A 69 10.78 -5.27 11.97
C LYS A 69 10.17 -4.79 13.30
N VAL A 70 8.90 -4.40 13.29
CA VAL A 70 8.20 -3.84 14.45
C VAL A 70 6.91 -4.56 14.82
N ALA A 71 6.44 -5.47 13.98
CA ALA A 71 5.24 -6.27 14.22
C ALA A 71 5.47 -7.72 13.79
N ALA A 72 4.80 -8.66 14.44
CA ALA A 72 4.79 -10.05 14.02
C ALA A 72 4.26 -10.16 12.59
N SER A 73 4.92 -10.95 11.76
CA SER A 73 4.58 -11.11 10.36
C SER A 73 5.01 -12.47 9.83
N SER A 74 4.30 -12.95 8.83
CA SER A 74 4.65 -14.16 8.10
C SER A 74 4.93 -13.82 6.63
N LEU A 75 5.99 -14.41 6.09
CA LEU A 75 6.31 -14.25 4.68
C LEU A 75 5.47 -15.19 3.83
N VAL A 76 4.58 -14.64 3.03
CA VAL A 76 3.89 -15.39 1.97
C VAL A 76 4.73 -15.33 0.71
N ARG A 77 5.21 -16.47 0.24
CA ARG A 77 5.97 -16.57 -1.00
C ARG A 77 5.03 -16.76 -2.19
N PRO A 78 5.36 -16.21 -3.37
CA PRO A 78 4.60 -16.52 -4.58
C PRO A 78 4.73 -18.01 -4.92
N SER A 79 3.65 -18.60 -5.42
CA SER A 79 3.60 -20.00 -5.86
C SER A 79 3.62 -20.06 -7.40
N GLY A 80 4.74 -19.79 -8.02
CA GLY A 80 4.86 -19.81 -9.46
C GLY A 80 5.59 -18.58 -10.01
N ASP A 81 5.69 -18.52 -11.33
CA ASP A 81 6.32 -17.40 -12.00
C ASP A 81 5.47 -16.13 -11.87
N PRO A 82 6.09 -14.98 -11.61
CA PRO A 82 5.37 -13.73 -11.54
C PRO A 82 4.76 -13.39 -12.91
N MET A 83 3.54 -12.88 -12.89
CA MET A 83 2.93 -12.33 -14.09
C MET A 83 3.75 -11.14 -14.58
N PRO A 84 4.25 -11.15 -15.84
CA PRO A 84 5.04 -10.05 -16.35
C PRO A 84 4.18 -8.77 -16.44
N LEU A 85 4.77 -7.65 -16.04
CA LEU A 85 4.22 -6.31 -16.24
C LEU A 85 5.14 -5.56 -17.21
N PRO A 86 4.95 -5.73 -18.54
CA PRO A 86 5.79 -5.07 -19.52
C PRO A 86 5.62 -3.55 -19.44
N ARG A 87 6.69 -2.83 -19.72
CA ARG A 87 6.64 -1.36 -19.78
C ARG A 87 6.15 -0.89 -21.15
N TRP A 88 5.42 0.18 -21.18
CA TRP A 88 5.00 0.84 -22.39
C TRP A 88 6.15 1.72 -22.89
N ALA A 89 6.79 1.32 -24.00
CA ALA A 89 8.02 1.95 -24.47
C ALA A 89 7.85 3.46 -24.79
N ASP A 90 6.75 3.82 -25.46
CA ASP A 90 6.42 5.18 -25.83
C ASP A 90 5.21 5.66 -25.02
N ALA A 91 5.28 5.52 -23.69
CA ALA A 91 4.20 5.89 -22.82
C ALA A 91 3.86 7.38 -22.95
N PRO A 92 2.59 7.75 -23.13
CA PRO A 92 2.20 9.15 -23.18
C PRO A 92 2.50 9.84 -21.85
N ALA A 93 2.89 11.11 -21.92
CA ALA A 93 3.03 11.94 -20.73
C ALA A 93 1.67 12.05 -20.02
N ILE A 94 1.69 11.77 -18.70
CA ILE A 94 0.46 11.84 -17.89
C ILE A 94 0.35 13.24 -17.31
N SER A 95 -0.77 13.88 -17.59
CA SER A 95 -1.17 15.14 -16.97
C SER A 95 -2.62 15.06 -16.48
N TYR A 96 -2.95 15.90 -15.50
CA TYR A 96 -4.30 15.98 -14.94
C TYR A 96 -4.64 17.42 -14.57
N ARG A 97 -5.95 17.69 -14.43
CA ARG A 97 -6.43 19.00 -13.99
C ARG A 97 -6.71 18.98 -12.49
N TRP A 98 -6.20 20.00 -11.80
CA TRP A 98 -6.51 20.28 -10.40
C TRP A 98 -7.02 21.72 -10.28
N GLY A 99 -8.30 21.90 -10.19
CA GLY A 99 -8.91 23.23 -10.29
C GLY A 99 -8.63 23.85 -11.67
N LEU A 100 -7.99 25.01 -11.68
CA LEU A 100 -7.62 25.74 -12.91
C LEU A 100 -6.23 25.35 -13.45
N PHE A 101 -5.48 24.51 -12.74
CA PHE A 101 -4.10 24.18 -13.09
C PHE A 101 -4.04 22.84 -13.82
N SER A 102 -3.15 22.74 -14.83
CA SER A 102 -2.69 21.48 -15.39
C SER A 102 -1.45 21.03 -14.64
N LYS A 103 -1.44 19.79 -14.16
CA LYS A 103 -0.34 19.19 -13.38
C LYS A 103 0.14 17.90 -14.03
N THR A 104 1.41 17.61 -13.85
CA THR A 104 2.08 16.38 -14.27
C THR A 104 2.18 15.38 -13.12
N LEU A 105 2.66 14.16 -13.38
CA LEU A 105 3.01 13.22 -12.30
C LEU A 105 4.14 13.74 -11.42
N ASP A 106 5.09 14.47 -11.98
CA ASP A 106 6.20 15.04 -11.20
C ASP A 106 5.69 16.14 -10.26
N ASP A 107 4.70 16.95 -10.70
CA ASP A 107 4.01 17.90 -9.82
C ASP A 107 3.25 17.17 -8.71
N PHE A 108 2.55 16.07 -9.04
CA PHE A 108 1.86 15.25 -8.05
C PHE A 108 2.84 14.72 -6.98
N MET A 109 3.97 14.17 -7.41
CA MET A 109 5.00 13.65 -6.52
C MET A 109 5.68 14.77 -5.70
N ALA A 110 5.81 15.98 -6.24
CA ALA A 110 6.35 17.14 -5.53
C ALA A 110 5.37 17.69 -4.50
N ASP A 111 4.08 17.58 -4.73
CA ASP A 111 3.04 18.09 -3.84
C ASP A 111 2.64 17.09 -2.74
N THR A 112 2.92 15.80 -2.92
CA THR A 112 2.45 14.74 -2.05
C THR A 112 3.59 13.96 -1.38
N GLN A 113 3.29 13.37 -0.21
CA GLN A 113 4.21 12.46 0.49
C GLN A 113 4.07 11.02 -0.02
N THR A 114 3.72 10.83 -1.28
CA THR A 114 3.60 9.53 -1.92
C THR A 114 4.97 8.86 -2.02
N THR A 115 5.11 7.67 -1.45
CA THR A 115 6.39 6.94 -1.42
C THR A 115 6.65 6.16 -2.70
N GLY A 116 5.60 5.65 -3.32
CA GLY A 116 5.66 4.95 -4.60
C GLY A 116 4.37 5.12 -5.38
N LEU A 117 4.49 5.30 -6.67
CA LEU A 117 3.37 5.43 -7.61
C LEU A 117 3.66 4.55 -8.83
N MET A 118 2.71 3.70 -9.20
CA MET A 118 2.72 2.96 -10.44
C MET A 118 1.40 3.16 -11.17
N VAL A 119 1.47 3.51 -12.45
CA VAL A 119 0.30 3.62 -13.33
C VAL A 119 0.36 2.49 -14.34
N ILE A 120 -0.69 1.69 -14.40
CA ILE A 120 -0.82 0.58 -15.34
C ILE A 120 -2.01 0.86 -16.24
N LYS A 121 -1.84 0.70 -17.54
CA LYS A 121 -2.90 0.76 -18.54
C LYS A 121 -2.74 -0.42 -19.50
N GLU A 122 -3.82 -1.11 -19.78
CA GLU A 122 -3.83 -2.27 -20.70
C GLU A 122 -2.76 -3.32 -20.38
N GLY A 123 -2.55 -3.58 -19.07
CA GLY A 123 -1.55 -4.53 -18.59
C GLY A 123 -0.10 -4.08 -18.74
N ARG A 124 0.16 -2.83 -19.10
CA ARG A 124 1.52 -2.28 -19.26
C ARG A 124 1.78 -1.14 -18.27
N VAL A 125 2.99 -1.08 -17.75
CA VAL A 125 3.42 0.03 -16.89
C VAL A 125 3.63 1.27 -17.72
N VAL A 126 2.83 2.30 -17.49
CA VAL A 126 2.90 3.61 -18.16
C VAL A 126 3.86 4.54 -17.42
N ALA A 127 3.83 4.52 -16.09
CA ALA A 127 4.74 5.31 -15.27
C ALA A 127 5.02 4.60 -13.94
N GLU A 128 6.22 4.80 -13.41
CA GLU A 128 6.62 4.28 -12.12
C GLU A 128 7.58 5.27 -11.46
N ARG A 129 7.24 5.72 -10.22
CA ARG A 129 7.94 6.79 -9.49
C ARG A 129 8.10 6.39 -8.02
N TYR A 130 9.27 6.67 -7.44
CA TYR A 130 9.55 6.46 -6.02
C TYR A 130 10.22 7.66 -5.39
N GLN A 131 9.89 7.96 -4.13
CA GLN A 131 10.49 9.01 -3.32
C GLN A 131 11.03 8.43 -2.01
N TYR A 132 11.80 9.25 -1.28
CA TYR A 132 12.36 8.92 0.03
C TYR A 132 13.26 7.68 0.01
N GLY A 133 14.01 7.49 -1.08
CA GLY A 133 14.90 6.34 -1.25
C GLY A 133 14.17 5.00 -1.39
N ARG A 134 12.87 5.00 -1.69
CA ARG A 134 12.14 3.76 -1.96
C ARG A 134 12.50 3.21 -3.33
N GLN A 135 12.41 1.87 -3.48
CA GLN A 135 12.80 1.14 -4.67
C GLN A 135 11.67 0.18 -5.09
N PRO A 136 11.63 -0.28 -6.35
CA PRO A 136 10.60 -1.19 -6.85
C PRO A 136 10.47 -2.51 -6.09
N ASP A 137 11.57 -3.02 -5.54
CA ASP A 137 11.64 -4.29 -4.81
C ASP A 137 11.30 -4.18 -3.33
N MET A 138 11.07 -2.95 -2.84
CA MET A 138 10.70 -2.72 -1.45
C MET A 138 9.22 -3.00 -1.23
N ARG A 139 8.89 -3.43 0.00
CA ARG A 139 7.52 -3.60 0.44
C ARG A 139 6.90 -2.26 0.81
N PHE A 140 5.58 -2.20 0.69
CA PHE A 140 4.79 -1.05 1.10
C PHE A 140 3.61 -1.54 1.94
N ARG A 141 3.41 -0.90 3.09
CA ARG A 141 2.29 -1.24 3.96
C ARG A 141 0.96 -0.93 3.26
N SER A 142 0.12 -1.95 3.11
CA SER A 142 -1.13 -1.86 2.35
C SER A 142 -2.27 -1.17 3.10
N PHE A 143 -2.20 -1.08 4.43
CA PHE A 143 -3.33 -0.63 5.24
C PHE A 143 -4.64 -1.31 4.80
N SER A 144 -5.70 -0.55 4.58
CA SER A 144 -7.03 -1.08 4.22
C SER A 144 -7.12 -1.73 2.85
N MET A 145 -6.11 -1.59 1.97
CA MET A 145 -6.06 -2.41 0.75
C MET A 145 -6.02 -3.92 1.05
N ALA A 146 -5.57 -4.32 2.24
CA ALA A 146 -5.63 -5.71 2.71
C ALA A 146 -7.05 -6.27 2.73
N LYS A 147 -8.09 -5.44 2.88
CA LYS A 147 -9.49 -5.86 2.83
C LYS A 147 -9.87 -6.44 1.46
N THR A 148 -9.27 -5.96 0.38
CA THR A 148 -9.47 -6.53 -0.96
C THR A 148 -9.00 -7.98 -1.02
N PHE A 149 -7.82 -8.29 -0.46
CA PHE A 149 -7.32 -9.67 -0.39
C PHE A 149 -8.22 -10.55 0.46
N THR A 150 -8.71 -10.04 1.61
CA THR A 150 -9.68 -10.76 2.45
C THR A 150 -10.97 -11.05 1.67
N ALA A 151 -11.50 -10.07 0.95
CA ALA A 151 -12.69 -10.26 0.14
C ALA A 151 -12.49 -11.30 -0.98
N MET A 152 -11.31 -11.30 -1.63
CA MET A 152 -10.95 -12.31 -2.62
C MET A 152 -10.88 -13.72 -2.01
N LEU A 153 -10.29 -13.87 -0.81
CA LEU A 153 -10.24 -15.16 -0.09
C LEU A 153 -11.64 -15.65 0.28
N VAL A 154 -12.52 -14.76 0.74
CA VAL A 154 -13.94 -15.10 0.99
C VAL A 154 -14.62 -15.53 -0.31
N GLY A 155 -14.37 -14.84 -1.44
CA GLY A 155 -14.88 -15.24 -2.75
C GLY A 155 -14.42 -16.63 -3.19
N ILE A 156 -13.14 -16.95 -2.96
CA ILE A 156 -12.58 -18.29 -3.25
C ILE A 156 -13.25 -19.35 -2.34
N ALA A 157 -13.41 -19.07 -1.04
CA ALA A 157 -14.06 -19.99 -0.11
C ALA A 157 -15.53 -20.23 -0.49
N HIS A 158 -16.25 -19.18 -0.91
CA HIS A 158 -17.60 -19.30 -1.41
C HIS A 158 -17.66 -20.11 -2.72
N GLY A 159 -16.79 -19.82 -3.68
CA GLY A 159 -16.73 -20.58 -4.92
C GLY A 159 -16.36 -22.06 -4.75
N LYS A 160 -15.67 -22.42 -3.66
CA LYS A 160 -15.38 -23.81 -3.27
C LYS A 160 -16.46 -24.45 -2.38
N GLY A 161 -17.56 -23.76 -2.12
CA GLY A 161 -18.64 -24.26 -1.26
C GLY A 161 -18.33 -24.29 0.24
N MET A 162 -17.16 -23.77 0.66
CA MET A 162 -16.79 -23.66 2.08
C MET A 162 -17.66 -22.61 2.81
N ILE A 163 -18.05 -21.56 2.12
CA ILE A 163 -19.08 -20.60 2.52
C ILE A 163 -20.28 -20.88 1.61
N ARG A 164 -21.38 -21.36 2.18
CA ARG A 164 -22.57 -21.79 1.43
C ARG A 164 -23.34 -20.60 0.87
N SER A 165 -23.53 -19.58 1.68
CA SER A 165 -24.23 -18.36 1.31
C SER A 165 -23.56 -17.14 1.92
N LEU A 166 -23.54 -16.04 1.17
CA LEU A 166 -23.10 -14.73 1.70
C LEU A 166 -24.15 -14.15 2.69
N ASP A 167 -25.36 -14.68 2.70
CA ASP A 167 -26.43 -14.28 3.62
C ASP A 167 -26.44 -15.09 4.92
N ASP A 168 -25.59 -16.12 5.03
CA ASP A 168 -25.32 -16.82 6.28
C ASP A 168 -24.60 -15.89 7.27
N LYS A 169 -24.77 -16.14 8.57
CA LYS A 169 -24.10 -15.39 9.63
C LYS A 169 -22.64 -15.79 9.73
N ALA A 170 -21.79 -14.87 10.15
CA ALA A 170 -20.39 -15.18 10.41
C ALA A 170 -20.19 -16.29 11.44
N ALA A 171 -21.06 -16.35 12.46
CA ALA A 171 -21.07 -17.40 13.49
C ALA A 171 -21.35 -18.81 12.94
N ASP A 172 -21.98 -18.95 11.77
CA ASP A 172 -22.23 -20.26 11.14
C ASP A 172 -20.91 -20.91 10.66
N TYR A 173 -19.85 -20.12 10.50
CA TYR A 173 -18.52 -20.56 10.07
C TYR A 173 -17.47 -20.42 11.16
N TRP A 174 -17.70 -19.54 12.13
CA TRP A 174 -16.85 -19.35 13.31
C TRP A 174 -17.69 -19.22 14.57
N PRO A 175 -18.08 -20.36 15.20
CA PRO A 175 -19.01 -20.38 16.34
C PRO A 175 -18.55 -19.58 17.56
N GLU A 176 -17.25 -19.42 17.77
CA GLU A 176 -16.69 -18.71 18.91
C GLU A 176 -17.10 -17.24 18.96
N ILE A 177 -17.41 -16.63 17.81
CA ILE A 177 -17.89 -15.25 17.75
C ILE A 177 -19.40 -15.11 17.84
N ALA A 178 -20.15 -16.22 18.00
CA ALA A 178 -21.63 -16.22 18.05
C ALA A 178 -22.20 -15.24 19.08
N PRO A 179 -21.61 -15.04 20.28
CA PRO A 179 -22.12 -14.08 21.26
C PRO A 179 -21.91 -12.60 20.84
N SER A 180 -21.08 -12.33 19.85
CA SER A 180 -20.80 -10.97 19.41
C SER A 180 -21.78 -10.48 18.34
N ALA A 181 -21.96 -9.16 18.24
CA ALA A 181 -22.74 -8.57 17.17
C ALA A 181 -22.14 -8.87 15.78
N TYR A 182 -20.82 -9.00 15.67
CA TYR A 182 -20.16 -9.43 14.42
C TYR A 182 -20.55 -10.86 14.04
N GLY A 183 -20.65 -11.79 15.01
CA GLY A 183 -21.08 -13.15 14.76
C GLY A 183 -22.52 -13.25 14.22
N GLN A 184 -23.39 -12.33 14.63
CA GLN A 184 -24.79 -12.26 14.17
C GLN A 184 -24.96 -11.52 12.84
N THR A 185 -23.89 -10.92 12.32
CA THR A 185 -23.88 -10.20 11.03
C THR A 185 -23.66 -11.18 9.87
N THR A 186 -24.34 -10.96 8.75
CA THR A 186 -24.11 -11.77 7.54
C THR A 186 -22.75 -11.52 6.93
N ILE A 187 -22.18 -12.53 6.26
CA ILE A 187 -20.93 -12.41 5.51
C ILE A 187 -21.02 -11.26 4.50
N ARG A 188 -22.17 -11.12 3.83
CA ARG A 188 -22.42 -10.01 2.89
C ARG A 188 -22.26 -8.64 3.56
N ASN A 189 -22.85 -8.44 4.73
CA ASN A 189 -22.77 -7.15 5.42
C ASN A 189 -21.36 -6.88 5.97
N LEU A 190 -20.62 -7.90 6.39
CA LEU A 190 -19.20 -7.74 6.74
C LEU A 190 -18.38 -7.29 5.54
N LEU A 191 -18.54 -7.93 4.37
CA LEU A 191 -17.85 -7.55 3.13
C LEU A 191 -18.19 -6.12 2.68
N ARG A 192 -19.40 -5.65 2.95
CA ARG A 192 -19.87 -4.30 2.60
C ARG A 192 -19.50 -3.25 3.64
N MET A 193 -18.79 -3.61 4.71
CA MET A 193 -18.50 -2.73 5.86
C MET A 193 -19.77 -2.18 6.53
N SER A 194 -20.86 -2.97 6.53
CA SER A 194 -22.21 -2.59 7.00
C SER A 194 -22.65 -3.51 8.13
N SER A 195 -21.78 -3.81 9.08
CA SER A 195 -22.05 -4.73 10.19
C SER A 195 -23.13 -4.21 11.16
N GLY A 196 -23.33 -2.90 11.23
CA GLY A 196 -24.20 -2.26 12.24
C GLY A 196 -23.55 -2.20 13.64
N VAL A 197 -22.34 -2.72 13.80
CA VAL A 197 -21.59 -2.63 15.05
C VAL A 197 -21.06 -1.20 15.21
N PRO A 198 -21.35 -0.51 16.33
CA PRO A 198 -20.78 0.79 16.57
C PRO A 198 -19.26 0.66 16.75
N PHE A 199 -18.51 1.36 15.89
CA PHE A 199 -17.05 1.42 15.93
C PHE A 199 -16.63 2.85 15.60
N ARG A 200 -16.03 3.52 16.57
CA ARG A 200 -15.61 4.91 16.42
C ARG A 200 -14.17 4.95 15.91
N GLU A 201 -14.02 5.36 14.69
CA GLU A 201 -12.73 5.51 14.01
C GLU A 201 -12.41 7.00 13.87
N LEU A 202 -12.00 7.62 14.98
CA LEU A 202 -11.84 9.08 15.08
C LEU A 202 -10.40 9.53 14.84
N TYR A 203 -9.42 8.65 14.99
CA TYR A 203 -7.98 8.93 14.92
C TYR A 203 -7.51 10.04 15.89
N THR A 204 -8.23 10.18 17.00
CA THR A 204 -7.90 11.13 18.08
C THR A 204 -6.84 10.59 19.03
N TRP A 205 -6.63 9.26 19.00
CA TRP A 205 -5.70 8.54 19.87
C TRP A 205 -6.04 8.68 21.36
N THR A 206 -7.32 8.84 21.69
CA THR A 206 -7.87 8.92 23.04
C THR A 206 -8.61 7.62 23.41
N PRO A 207 -8.86 7.34 24.71
CA PRO A 207 -9.54 6.11 25.14
C PRO A 207 -10.96 5.89 24.59
N ASP A 208 -11.60 6.94 24.09
CA ASP A 208 -12.93 6.88 23.46
C ASP A 208 -12.87 6.63 21.95
N ASP A 209 -11.67 6.43 21.40
CA ASP A 209 -11.42 6.08 20.01
C ASP A 209 -11.16 4.58 19.90
N ASP A 210 -12.06 3.84 19.24
CA ASP A 210 -11.95 2.39 19.12
C ASP A 210 -10.72 1.98 18.30
N ILE A 211 -10.23 2.83 17.41
CA ILE A 211 -8.95 2.64 16.70
C ILE A 211 -7.75 2.64 17.67
N TRP A 212 -7.80 3.45 18.72
CA TRP A 212 -6.74 3.47 19.73
C TRP A 212 -6.72 2.15 20.52
N LEU A 213 -7.92 1.65 20.94
CA LEU A 213 -8.04 0.37 21.61
C LEU A 213 -7.58 -0.79 20.72
N TRP A 214 -8.04 -0.80 19.46
CA TRP A 214 -7.59 -1.78 18.47
C TRP A 214 -6.08 -1.76 18.26
N GLY A 215 -5.48 -0.59 18.16
CA GLY A 215 -4.03 -0.42 18.02
C GLY A 215 -3.26 -0.98 19.24
N ARG A 216 -3.76 -0.78 20.44
CA ARG A 216 -3.17 -1.36 21.67
C ARG A 216 -3.20 -2.88 21.65
N VAL A 217 -4.32 -3.49 21.25
CA VAL A 217 -4.43 -4.94 21.14
C VAL A 217 -3.50 -5.48 20.05
N LEU A 218 -3.51 -4.87 18.86
CA LEU A 218 -2.70 -5.31 17.72
C LEU A 218 -1.19 -5.27 18.00
N TYR A 219 -0.73 -4.23 18.68
CA TYR A 219 0.68 -4.02 18.97
C TYR A 219 1.09 -4.40 20.41
N SER A 220 0.22 -5.12 21.13
CA SER A 220 0.56 -5.63 22.46
C SER A 220 1.70 -6.65 22.38
N PRO A 221 2.54 -6.76 23.43
CA PRO A 221 3.61 -7.75 23.47
C PRO A 221 3.10 -9.18 23.31
N GLU A 222 1.92 -9.50 23.88
CA GLU A 222 1.31 -10.83 23.79
C GLU A 222 0.92 -11.20 22.36
N ASN A 223 0.49 -10.21 21.57
CA ASN A 223 0.11 -10.42 20.16
C ASN A 223 1.31 -10.38 19.19
N ARG A 224 2.45 -9.85 19.61
CA ARG A 224 3.69 -9.87 18.81
C ARG A 224 4.27 -11.27 18.64
N MET A 225 3.91 -12.21 19.53
CA MET A 225 4.48 -13.56 19.57
C MET A 225 3.54 -14.66 19.10
N ARG A 226 2.36 -14.33 18.55
CA ARG A 226 1.48 -15.32 17.95
C ARG A 226 1.79 -15.43 16.46
N PRO A 227 2.14 -16.65 15.97
CA PRO A 227 2.39 -16.90 14.56
C PRO A 227 1.14 -16.71 13.71
#